data_a54d2166bca1b56d1ed00dbba2e46849
#
_entry.id   a54d2166bca1b56d1ed00dbba2e46849
#
_cell.length_a   1.000
_cell.length_b   1.000
_cell.length_c   1.000
_cell.angle_alpha   90.00
_cell.angle_beta   90.00
_cell.angle_gamma   90.00
#
_symmetry.space_group_name_H-M   'P 1'
#
loop_
_entity.id
_entity.type
_entity.pdbx_description
1 polymer ?
#
loop_
_entity_poly.entity_id
_entity_poly.type
_entity_poly.pdbx_seq_one_letter_code
_entity_poly.pdbx_strand_id
1 'polypeptide(L)'
;MRNFLIAAAITVLSAGGALAQSADTAQIVVSGSGEAEAPADWAAVSIELVGEGPTAVVAVNALTGKQTQLEARIKSLAKASSVGIQTGDLTVSAIRGADCEDARGYRPRPVLSEGVCTVKGYAALMKIEVRITPASEAGNVASLATELGALDATLSGYGLDHPELLAEQATRDAIEDARFQAMTIARASNVRLGPVVRIQMPSSYADPELDVAVADAAASDAAAAPLLARPPAATIDITPPPVKAAARLSVIYSVLP
;
A
#
# COMPACT_ATOMS: atom_id res chain seq x y z
N MET A 1 -3.08 -89.89 45.02
CA MET A 1 -1.98 -89.79 44.09
C MET A 1 -1.78 -88.37 43.88
N ARG A 2 -0.62 -87.86 44.11
CA ARG A 2 -0.22 -86.55 44.65
C ARG A 2 -0.26 -85.41 43.63
N ASN A 3 -1.07 -84.35 43.97
CA ASN A 3 -1.10 -83.08 43.28
C ASN A 3 0.09 -82.24 43.67
N PHE A 4 0.88 -81.76 42.68
CA PHE A 4 1.88 -80.75 42.87
C PHE A 4 1.32 -79.45 42.27
N LEU A 5 1.02 -78.48 43.15
CA LEU A 5 0.72 -77.13 42.79
C LEU A 5 2.05 -76.31 42.72
N ILE A 6 2.40 -75.80 41.55
CA ILE A 6 3.48 -74.89 41.40
C ILE A 6 2.90 -73.47 41.35
N ALA A 7 3.15 -72.71 42.41
CA ALA A 7 2.78 -71.29 42.47
C ALA A 7 3.90 -70.44 41.76
N ALA A 8 3.57 -69.82 40.63
CA ALA A 8 4.45 -68.84 39.97
C ALA A 8 4.20 -67.45 40.54
N ALA A 9 5.19 -66.95 41.26
CA ALA A 9 5.19 -65.55 41.72
C ALA A 9 5.58 -64.58 40.55
N ILE A 10 4.62 -63.81 40.13
CA ILE A 10 4.87 -62.69 39.12
C ILE A 10 5.26 -61.46 39.90
N THR A 11 6.54 -61.10 39.84
CA THR A 11 7.09 -59.82 40.33
C THR A 11 6.81 -58.77 39.29
N VAL A 12 5.85 -57.87 39.52
CA VAL A 12 5.59 -56.68 38.71
C VAL A 12 6.63 -55.60 39.09
N LEU A 13 7.61 -55.41 38.25
CA LEU A 13 8.54 -54.26 38.35
C LEU A 13 7.79 -53.01 37.84
N SER A 14 7.25 -52.19 38.74
CA SER A 14 6.73 -50.87 38.44
C SER A 14 7.89 -49.94 38.19
N ALA A 15 8.26 -49.77 36.92
CA ALA A 15 9.13 -48.66 36.44
C ALA A 15 8.36 -47.36 36.62
N GLY A 16 8.59 -46.66 37.74
CA GLY A 16 8.13 -45.30 37.96
C GLY A 16 8.84 -44.37 36.96
N GLY A 17 8.18 -44.05 35.85
CA GLY A 17 8.62 -42.99 34.97
C GLY A 17 8.58 -41.65 35.73
N ALA A 18 9.73 -41.12 36.11
CA ALA A 18 9.84 -39.76 36.57
C ALA A 18 9.44 -38.83 35.40
N LEU A 19 8.19 -38.38 35.41
CA LEU A 19 7.79 -37.24 34.61
C LEU A 19 8.61 -36.05 35.10
N ALA A 20 9.66 -35.69 34.37
CA ALA A 20 10.35 -34.44 34.57
C ALA A 20 9.32 -33.33 34.35
N GLN A 21 8.70 -32.86 35.44
CA GLN A 21 7.95 -31.61 35.45
C GLN A 21 8.96 -30.52 35.05
N SER A 22 8.85 -30.04 33.83
CA SER A 22 9.49 -28.80 33.45
C SER A 22 9.10 -27.77 34.50
N ALA A 23 10.06 -27.30 35.27
CA ALA A 23 9.83 -26.23 36.24
C ALA A 23 9.24 -25.06 35.45
N ASP A 24 7.94 -24.82 35.66
CA ASP A 24 7.24 -23.71 35.00
C ASP A 24 7.82 -22.44 35.58
N THR A 25 8.85 -21.92 34.92
CA THR A 25 9.54 -20.70 35.34
C THR A 25 8.55 -19.57 35.25
N ALA A 26 8.24 -18.92 36.38
CA ALA A 26 7.29 -17.81 36.40
C ALA A 26 7.69 -16.78 35.34
N GLN A 27 6.71 -16.37 34.54
CA GLN A 27 6.92 -15.48 33.39
C GLN A 27 5.91 -14.33 33.39
N ILE A 28 6.32 -13.20 32.91
CA ILE A 28 5.46 -12.07 32.58
C ILE A 28 5.36 -11.99 31.06
N VAL A 29 4.14 -12.11 30.52
CA VAL A 29 3.84 -11.98 29.09
C VAL A 29 3.12 -10.66 28.88
N VAL A 30 3.64 -9.82 28.02
CA VAL A 30 3.08 -8.50 27.68
C VAL A 30 3.03 -8.32 26.18
N SER A 31 2.13 -7.45 25.74
CA SER A 31 2.09 -7.00 24.33
C SER A 31 2.49 -5.53 24.31
N GLY A 32 3.52 -5.22 23.52
CA GLY A 32 3.90 -3.84 23.26
C GLY A 32 3.36 -3.37 21.93
N SER A 33 3.04 -2.09 21.86
CA SER A 33 2.62 -1.37 20.67
C SER A 33 3.47 -0.12 20.50
N GLY A 34 3.82 0.22 19.25
CA GLY A 34 4.55 1.42 18.92
C GLY A 34 4.06 2.00 17.61
N GLU A 35 4.08 3.31 17.52
CA GLU A 35 3.68 4.06 16.33
C GLU A 35 4.74 5.12 16.06
N ALA A 36 5.05 5.31 14.77
CA ALA A 36 5.93 6.36 14.31
C ALA A 36 5.31 7.05 13.10
N GLU A 37 5.59 8.33 12.91
CA GLU A 37 5.13 9.08 11.73
C GLU A 37 6.25 9.98 11.21
N ALA A 38 6.25 10.18 9.89
CA ALA A 38 7.18 11.07 9.20
C ALA A 38 6.48 11.79 8.06
N PRO A 39 6.92 13.02 7.70
CA PRO A 39 6.46 13.68 6.49
C PRO A 39 6.73 12.82 5.26
N ALA A 40 5.81 12.83 4.29
CA ALA A 40 6.02 12.12 3.03
C ALA A 40 7.17 12.75 2.22
N ASP A 41 8.08 11.92 1.71
CA ASP A 41 9.17 12.36 0.85
C ASP A 41 8.69 12.55 -0.59
N TRP A 42 7.87 11.62 -1.06
CA TRP A 42 7.36 11.59 -2.43
C TRP A 42 5.84 11.42 -2.48
N ALA A 43 5.29 11.82 -3.62
CA ALA A 43 3.90 11.52 -3.98
C ALA A 43 3.83 10.85 -5.34
N ALA A 44 2.78 10.05 -5.55
CA ALA A 44 2.43 9.46 -6.83
C ALA A 44 1.17 10.12 -7.38
N VAL A 45 1.19 10.43 -8.68
CA VAL A 45 0.05 10.98 -9.43
C VAL A 45 -0.27 10.04 -10.57
N SER A 46 -1.50 9.51 -10.56
CA SER A 46 -2.04 8.72 -11.67
C SER A 46 -2.67 9.65 -12.69
N ILE A 47 -2.22 9.57 -13.93
CA ILE A 47 -2.65 10.43 -15.04
C ILE A 47 -3.19 9.56 -16.15
N GLU A 48 -4.38 9.88 -16.64
CA GLU A 48 -4.97 9.23 -17.80
C GLU A 48 -4.92 10.18 -19.02
N LEU A 49 -4.13 9.78 -20.04
CA LEU A 49 -4.05 10.51 -21.29
C LEU A 49 -4.95 9.89 -22.35
N VAL A 50 -5.56 10.72 -23.16
CA VAL A 50 -6.33 10.31 -24.31
C VAL A 50 -5.85 10.98 -25.59
N GLY A 51 -5.67 10.16 -26.62
CA GLY A 51 -5.46 10.61 -27.99
C GLY A 51 -6.62 10.19 -28.87
N GLU A 52 -7.16 11.07 -29.69
CA GLU A 52 -8.30 10.79 -30.56
C GLU A 52 -7.92 11.05 -32.02
N GLY A 53 -8.57 10.33 -32.94
CA GLY A 53 -8.33 10.50 -34.36
C GLY A 53 -9.26 9.69 -35.26
N PRO A 54 -9.33 10.02 -36.54
CA PRO A 54 -10.14 9.29 -37.51
C PRO A 54 -9.64 7.87 -37.78
N THR A 55 -8.37 7.59 -37.48
CA THR A 55 -7.77 6.25 -37.55
C THR A 55 -7.02 5.93 -36.25
N ALA A 56 -6.82 4.64 -35.99
CA ALA A 56 -6.08 4.19 -34.81
C ALA A 56 -4.65 4.79 -34.75
N VAL A 57 -3.98 4.90 -35.90
CA VAL A 57 -2.63 5.49 -36.00
C VAL A 57 -2.64 6.96 -35.60
N VAL A 58 -3.62 7.74 -36.08
CA VAL A 58 -3.74 9.16 -35.71
C VAL A 58 -4.01 9.33 -34.22
N ALA A 59 -4.89 8.49 -33.66
CA ALA A 59 -5.18 8.49 -32.22
C ALA A 59 -3.94 8.19 -31.39
N VAL A 60 -3.16 7.17 -31.75
CA VAL A 60 -1.90 6.81 -31.08
C VAL A 60 -0.86 7.92 -31.19
N ASN A 61 -0.71 8.52 -32.37
CA ASN A 61 0.24 9.63 -32.56
C ASN A 61 -0.15 10.86 -31.72
N ALA A 62 -1.45 11.17 -31.63
CA ALA A 62 -1.94 12.25 -30.77
C ALA A 62 -1.64 11.97 -29.28
N LEU A 63 -1.86 10.73 -28.82
CA LEU A 63 -1.52 10.30 -27.48
C LEU A 63 -0.03 10.42 -27.19
N THR A 64 0.83 9.90 -28.07
CA THR A 64 2.29 9.93 -27.90
C THR A 64 2.82 11.37 -27.88
N GLY A 65 2.22 12.27 -28.68
CA GLY A 65 2.56 13.69 -28.66
C GLY A 65 2.27 14.33 -27.29
N LYS A 66 1.12 14.03 -26.70
CA LYS A 66 0.76 14.51 -25.34
C LYS A 66 1.69 13.93 -24.29
N GLN A 67 1.97 12.62 -24.35
CA GLN A 67 2.89 11.95 -23.43
C GLN A 67 4.27 12.64 -23.44
N THR A 68 4.85 12.83 -24.62
CA THR A 68 6.17 13.45 -24.76
C THR A 68 6.21 14.88 -24.18
N GLN A 69 5.16 15.66 -24.42
CA GLN A 69 5.03 17.02 -23.86
C GLN A 69 4.91 16.98 -22.34
N LEU A 70 4.07 16.08 -21.80
CA LEU A 70 3.88 15.92 -20.37
C LEU A 70 5.19 15.55 -19.68
N GLU A 71 5.90 14.53 -20.17
CA GLU A 71 7.18 14.10 -19.62
C GLU A 71 8.23 15.21 -19.62
N ALA A 72 8.34 15.96 -20.73
CA ALA A 72 9.29 17.07 -20.84
C ALA A 72 8.97 18.17 -19.83
N ARG A 73 7.70 18.51 -19.67
CA ARG A 73 7.26 19.58 -18.75
C ARG A 73 7.40 19.16 -17.29
N ILE A 74 7.06 17.93 -16.92
CA ILE A 74 7.25 17.42 -15.55
C ILE A 74 8.74 17.41 -15.17
N LYS A 75 9.61 16.92 -16.07
CA LYS A 75 11.07 16.93 -15.85
C LYS A 75 11.66 18.36 -15.73
N SER A 76 10.95 19.38 -16.20
CA SER A 76 11.35 20.77 -16.07
C SER A 76 10.80 21.51 -14.85
N LEU A 77 10.05 20.83 -13.97
CA LEU A 77 9.56 21.42 -12.72
C LEU A 77 10.75 21.80 -11.82
N ALA A 78 10.86 23.09 -11.52
CA ALA A 78 12.06 23.66 -10.88
C ALA A 78 12.31 23.15 -9.46
N LYS A 79 11.29 22.72 -8.75
CA LYS A 79 11.38 22.24 -7.37
C LYS A 79 11.50 20.72 -7.24
N ALA A 80 11.28 19.99 -8.34
CA ALA A 80 11.39 18.54 -8.32
C ALA A 80 12.86 18.12 -8.20
N SER A 81 13.20 17.37 -7.15
CA SER A 81 14.53 16.78 -6.97
C SER A 81 14.65 15.40 -7.64
N SER A 82 13.52 14.69 -7.76
CA SER A 82 13.44 13.40 -8.44
C SER A 82 12.07 13.23 -9.10
N VAL A 83 12.07 12.66 -10.32
CA VAL A 83 10.87 12.35 -11.09
C VAL A 83 11.02 10.95 -11.67
N GLY A 84 10.14 10.05 -11.25
CA GLY A 84 9.95 8.72 -11.85
C GLY A 84 8.67 8.69 -12.66
N ILE A 85 8.72 8.22 -13.90
CA ILE A 85 7.55 8.11 -14.77
C ILE A 85 7.43 6.65 -15.20
N GLN A 86 6.27 6.07 -14.97
CA GLN A 86 5.94 4.70 -15.38
C GLN A 86 4.70 4.75 -16.27
N THR A 87 4.76 4.06 -17.40
CA THR A 87 3.61 3.89 -18.29
C THR A 87 2.94 2.56 -17.98
N GLY A 88 1.65 2.60 -17.72
CA GLY A 88 0.82 1.43 -17.49
C GLY A 88 0.07 0.99 -18.75
N ASP A 89 -1.21 0.69 -18.57
CA ASP A 89 -2.05 0.14 -19.64
C ASP A 89 -2.23 1.10 -20.81
N LEU A 90 -2.11 0.56 -22.02
CA LEU A 90 -2.45 1.22 -23.27
C LEU A 90 -3.63 0.50 -23.93
N THR A 91 -4.70 1.21 -24.18
CA THR A 91 -5.87 0.68 -24.87
C THR A 91 -6.19 1.53 -26.10
N VAL A 92 -6.37 0.88 -27.25
CA VAL A 92 -6.84 1.56 -28.48
C VAL A 92 -8.18 0.96 -28.87
N SER A 93 -9.21 1.79 -28.94
CA SER A 93 -10.58 1.36 -29.21
C SER A 93 -11.24 2.18 -30.31
N ALA A 94 -12.14 1.53 -31.06
CA ALA A 94 -12.98 2.20 -32.03
C ALA A 94 -14.17 2.90 -31.31
N ILE A 95 -14.36 4.17 -31.61
CA ILE A 95 -15.51 4.95 -31.13
C ILE A 95 -16.65 4.79 -32.12
N ARG A 96 -17.81 4.39 -31.63
CA ARG A 96 -19.04 4.20 -32.40
C ARG A 96 -20.14 5.16 -31.93
N GLY A 97 -21.23 5.25 -32.69
CA GLY A 97 -22.37 6.06 -32.30
C GLY A 97 -23.00 5.59 -30.99
N ALA A 98 -23.64 6.51 -30.28
CA ALA A 98 -24.29 6.23 -29.03
C ALA A 98 -25.43 5.18 -29.15
N ASP A 99 -26.02 5.04 -30.33
CA ASP A 99 -27.13 4.11 -30.60
C ASP A 99 -26.64 2.68 -30.92
N CYS A 100 -25.33 2.43 -30.97
CA CYS A 100 -24.75 1.10 -31.17
C CYS A 100 -24.73 0.35 -29.82
N GLU A 101 -25.83 -0.31 -29.45
CA GLU A 101 -25.98 -0.99 -28.17
C GLU A 101 -24.99 -2.16 -27.98
N ASP A 102 -24.71 -2.93 -29.04
CA ASP A 102 -23.80 -4.08 -28.98
C ASP A 102 -22.33 -3.72 -28.73
N ALA A 103 -21.95 -2.46 -28.93
CA ALA A 103 -20.62 -1.95 -28.61
C ALA A 103 -20.48 -1.53 -27.15
N ARG A 104 -21.57 -1.47 -26.39
CA ARG A 104 -21.62 -1.11 -24.97
C ARG A 104 -21.72 -2.37 -24.12
N GLY A 105 -21.04 -2.38 -23.00
CA GLY A 105 -21.13 -3.43 -22.02
C GLY A 105 -19.77 -3.89 -21.50
N TYR A 106 -19.79 -4.68 -20.44
CA TYR A 106 -18.60 -5.19 -19.77
C TYR A 106 -17.73 -6.10 -20.67
N ARG A 107 -18.34 -6.70 -21.71
CA ARG A 107 -17.66 -7.48 -22.74
C ARG A 107 -18.25 -7.14 -24.12
N PRO A 108 -17.80 -6.05 -24.76
CA PRO A 108 -18.30 -5.68 -26.07
C PRO A 108 -18.04 -6.79 -27.08
N ARG A 109 -19.06 -7.15 -27.85
CA ARG A 109 -18.93 -8.12 -28.95
C ARG A 109 -18.35 -7.41 -30.17
N PRO A 110 -17.61 -8.13 -31.04
CA PRO A 110 -17.24 -7.61 -32.36
C PRO A 110 -18.54 -7.28 -33.14
N VAL A 111 -18.64 -6.05 -33.61
CA VAL A 111 -19.78 -5.55 -34.36
C VAL A 111 -19.28 -5.00 -35.69
N LEU A 112 -19.98 -5.31 -36.77
CA LEU A 112 -19.67 -4.75 -38.08
C LEU A 112 -19.84 -3.23 -38.08
N SER A 113 -19.00 -2.54 -38.87
CA SER A 113 -19.03 -1.08 -38.98
C SER A 113 -20.07 -0.65 -40.00
N GLU A 114 -21.37 -0.86 -39.67
CA GLU A 114 -22.50 -0.58 -40.56
C GLU A 114 -23.64 0.16 -39.80
N GLY A 115 -24.39 0.97 -40.49
CA GLY A 115 -25.55 1.70 -39.94
C GLY A 115 -25.19 2.51 -38.70
N VAL A 116 -25.95 2.32 -37.62
CA VAL A 116 -25.75 3.01 -36.33
C VAL A 116 -24.44 2.62 -35.63
N CYS A 117 -23.85 1.47 -36.00
CA CYS A 117 -22.58 0.96 -35.48
C CYS A 117 -21.37 1.37 -36.31
N THR A 118 -21.52 2.29 -37.26
CA THR A 118 -20.39 2.81 -38.03
C THR A 118 -19.33 3.42 -37.11
N VAL A 119 -18.06 3.08 -37.33
CA VAL A 119 -16.92 3.65 -36.60
C VAL A 119 -16.83 5.15 -36.92
N LYS A 120 -16.89 5.99 -35.88
CA LYS A 120 -16.79 7.44 -35.96
C LYS A 120 -15.34 7.93 -35.83
N GLY A 121 -14.49 7.15 -35.17
CA GLY A 121 -13.10 7.45 -34.90
C GLY A 121 -12.48 6.41 -33.98
N TYR A 122 -11.29 6.73 -33.47
CA TYR A 122 -10.53 5.90 -32.54
C TYR A 122 -10.09 6.73 -31.35
N ALA A 123 -10.08 6.13 -30.17
CA ALA A 123 -9.44 6.65 -28.96
C ALA A 123 -8.31 5.72 -28.55
N ALA A 124 -7.16 6.30 -28.22
CA ALA A 124 -6.05 5.65 -27.56
C ALA A 124 -5.96 6.22 -26.13
N LEU A 125 -6.07 5.36 -25.12
CA LEU A 125 -5.98 5.73 -23.71
C LEU A 125 -4.71 5.13 -23.14
N MET A 126 -4.00 5.89 -22.30
CA MET A 126 -2.80 5.44 -21.59
C MET A 126 -2.84 5.94 -20.16
N LYS A 127 -2.58 5.05 -19.22
CA LYS A 127 -2.38 5.39 -17.83
C LYS A 127 -0.89 5.60 -17.55
N ILE A 128 -0.57 6.71 -16.92
CA ILE A 128 0.80 7.07 -16.54
C ILE A 128 0.81 7.29 -15.03
N GLU A 129 1.79 6.73 -14.34
CA GLU A 129 2.06 7.03 -12.94
C GLU A 129 3.34 7.86 -12.83
N VAL A 130 3.21 8.99 -12.16
CA VAL A 130 4.32 9.93 -11.92
C VAL A 130 4.62 9.96 -10.44
N ARG A 131 5.81 9.47 -10.05
CA ARG A 131 6.34 9.66 -8.71
C ARG A 131 7.22 10.89 -8.69
N ILE A 132 6.95 11.82 -7.78
CA ILE A 132 7.66 13.07 -7.66
C ILE A 132 8.13 13.34 -6.22
N THR A 133 9.35 13.83 -6.09
CA THR A 133 9.95 14.31 -4.85
C THR A 133 10.33 15.80 -5.02
N PRO A 134 9.96 16.70 -4.10
CA PRO A 134 9.19 16.47 -2.88
C PRO A 134 7.71 16.23 -3.14
N ALA A 135 7.04 15.56 -2.19
CA ALA A 135 5.61 15.23 -2.28
C ALA A 135 4.69 16.43 -2.53
N SER A 136 5.07 17.63 -2.06
CA SER A 136 4.33 18.88 -2.25
C SER A 136 4.17 19.30 -3.72
N GLU A 137 5.03 18.82 -4.63
CA GLU A 137 4.95 19.13 -6.06
C GLU A 137 3.90 18.34 -6.82
N ALA A 138 3.24 17.35 -6.18
CA ALA A 138 2.25 16.53 -6.85
C ALA A 138 1.04 17.32 -7.36
N GLY A 139 0.63 18.38 -6.65
CA GLY A 139 -0.41 19.30 -7.13
C GLY A 139 -0.03 20.01 -8.44
N ASN A 140 1.22 20.40 -8.58
CA ASN A 140 1.73 21.02 -9.80
C ASN A 140 1.78 20.03 -10.97
N VAL A 141 2.11 18.74 -10.70
CA VAL A 141 2.05 17.66 -11.69
C VAL A 141 0.62 17.44 -12.18
N ALA A 142 -0.35 17.34 -11.28
CA ALA A 142 -1.75 17.17 -11.64
C ALA A 142 -2.30 18.35 -12.45
N SER A 143 -1.99 19.58 -12.03
CA SER A 143 -2.37 20.80 -12.75
C SER A 143 -1.79 20.83 -14.18
N LEU A 144 -0.50 20.50 -14.31
CA LEU A 144 0.19 20.43 -15.58
C LEU A 144 -0.38 19.34 -16.51
N ALA A 145 -0.69 18.17 -15.97
CA ALA A 145 -1.32 17.10 -16.73
C ALA A 145 -2.68 17.55 -17.31
N THR A 146 -3.49 18.21 -16.49
CA THR A 146 -4.78 18.77 -16.91
C THR A 146 -4.60 19.86 -17.97
N GLU A 147 -3.61 20.74 -17.83
CA GLU A 147 -3.25 21.74 -18.85
C GLU A 147 -2.93 21.09 -20.21
N LEU A 148 -2.23 19.98 -20.20
CA LEU A 148 -1.84 19.24 -21.41
C LEU A 148 -2.93 18.30 -21.95
N GLY A 149 -4.11 18.33 -21.36
CA GLY A 149 -5.30 17.59 -21.82
C GLY A 149 -5.32 16.16 -21.38
N ALA A 150 -4.86 15.88 -20.18
CA ALA A 150 -5.18 14.66 -19.50
C ALA A 150 -6.70 14.54 -19.27
N LEU A 151 -7.22 13.36 -19.38
CA LEU A 151 -8.62 13.05 -19.08
C LEU A 151 -8.85 13.11 -17.58
N ASP A 152 -7.87 12.58 -16.81
CA ASP A 152 -7.86 12.57 -15.35
C ASP A 152 -6.44 12.72 -14.83
N ALA A 153 -6.28 13.30 -13.64
CA ALA A 153 -5.03 13.43 -12.93
C ALA A 153 -5.29 13.40 -11.42
N THR A 154 -5.08 12.26 -10.79
CA THR A 154 -5.43 11.98 -9.41
C THR A 154 -4.21 11.63 -8.59
N LEU A 155 -4.10 12.13 -7.35
CA LEU A 155 -3.07 11.68 -6.43
C LEU A 155 -3.36 10.24 -6.02
N SER A 156 -2.42 9.33 -6.32
CA SER A 156 -2.57 7.89 -6.08
C SER A 156 -1.87 7.41 -4.81
N GLY A 157 -0.97 8.21 -4.23
CA GLY A 157 -0.32 7.84 -2.99
C GLY A 157 0.80 8.78 -2.55
N TYR A 158 1.29 8.54 -1.34
CA TYR A 158 2.44 9.21 -0.73
C TYR A 158 3.34 8.16 -0.09
N GLY A 159 4.61 8.46 0.07
CA GLY A 159 5.50 7.53 0.73
C GLY A 159 6.82 8.13 1.16
N LEU A 160 7.67 7.26 1.71
CA LEU A 160 9.03 7.56 2.16
C LEU A 160 10.04 6.91 1.23
N ASP A 161 11.20 7.51 1.10
CA ASP A 161 12.33 6.89 0.40
C ASP A 161 12.95 5.77 1.23
N HIS A 162 12.87 5.90 2.58
CA HIS A 162 13.38 4.94 3.57
C HIS A 162 12.32 4.53 4.58
N PRO A 163 11.26 3.79 4.16
CA PRO A 163 10.18 3.37 5.05
C PRO A 163 10.64 2.44 6.17
N GLU A 164 11.74 1.70 5.95
CA GLU A 164 12.34 0.80 6.94
C GLU A 164 12.81 1.52 8.21
N LEU A 165 13.26 2.76 8.11
CA LEU A 165 13.69 3.56 9.27
C LEU A 165 12.50 3.91 10.18
N LEU A 166 11.35 4.21 9.56
CA LEU A 166 10.14 4.49 10.30
C LEU A 166 9.59 3.23 11.00
N ALA A 167 9.60 2.10 10.30
CA ALA A 167 9.21 0.81 10.85
C ALA A 167 10.12 0.37 12.01
N GLU A 168 11.43 0.63 11.90
CA GLU A 168 12.39 0.38 12.97
C GLU A 168 12.10 1.24 14.21
N GLN A 169 11.73 2.51 14.02
CA GLN A 169 11.34 3.38 15.14
C GLN A 169 10.08 2.86 15.83
N ALA A 170 9.02 2.54 15.07
CA ALA A 170 7.80 1.96 15.64
C ALA A 170 8.09 0.66 16.41
N THR A 171 9.01 -0.16 15.92
CA THR A 171 9.42 -1.40 16.61
C THR A 171 10.16 -1.11 17.92
N ARG A 172 11.03 -0.11 17.96
CA ARG A 172 11.70 0.31 19.20
C ARG A 172 10.69 0.76 20.24
N ASP A 173 9.74 1.60 19.84
CA ASP A 173 8.71 2.13 20.72
C ASP A 173 7.83 0.99 21.28
N ALA A 174 7.50 -0.01 20.44
CA ALA A 174 6.76 -1.19 20.88
C ALA A 174 7.54 -2.04 21.92
N ILE A 175 8.86 -2.16 21.78
CA ILE A 175 9.70 -2.87 22.76
C ILE A 175 9.76 -2.09 24.08
N GLU A 176 9.86 -0.77 24.03
CA GLU A 176 9.86 0.09 25.21
C GLU A 176 8.53 0.05 25.95
N ASP A 177 7.41 0.08 25.23
CA ASP A 177 6.06 -0.08 25.79
C ASP A 177 5.91 -1.45 26.50
N ALA A 178 6.29 -2.53 25.84
CA ALA A 178 6.28 -3.87 26.44
C ALA A 178 7.11 -3.92 27.73
N ARG A 179 8.30 -3.32 27.72
CA ARG A 179 9.16 -3.26 28.90
C ARG A 179 8.53 -2.47 30.04
N PHE A 180 7.92 -1.32 29.72
CA PHE A 180 7.22 -0.50 30.71
C PHE A 180 6.07 -1.27 31.36
N GLN A 181 5.25 -1.95 30.58
CA GLN A 181 4.16 -2.80 31.06
C GLN A 181 4.67 -3.93 31.95
N ALA A 182 5.72 -4.65 31.52
CA ALA A 182 6.31 -5.73 32.30
C ALA A 182 6.87 -5.25 33.64
N MET A 183 7.55 -4.10 33.68
CA MET A 183 8.04 -3.50 34.93
C MET A 183 6.90 -3.11 35.85
N THR A 184 5.81 -2.60 35.33
CA THR A 184 4.62 -2.22 36.09
C THR A 184 3.99 -3.45 36.76
N ILE A 185 3.83 -4.52 36.01
CA ILE A 185 3.30 -5.82 36.51
C ILE A 185 4.24 -6.40 37.58
N ALA A 186 5.55 -6.41 37.34
CA ALA A 186 6.53 -6.95 38.27
C ALA A 186 6.50 -6.21 39.63
N ARG A 187 6.43 -4.87 39.59
CA ARG A 187 6.31 -4.04 40.81
C ARG A 187 5.00 -4.30 41.57
N ALA A 188 3.88 -4.37 40.85
CA ALA A 188 2.58 -4.62 41.48
C ALA A 188 2.49 -6.03 42.11
N SER A 189 3.24 -6.99 41.59
CA SER A 189 3.31 -8.37 42.07
C SER A 189 4.43 -8.63 43.09
N ASN A 190 5.17 -7.60 43.49
CA ASN A 190 6.34 -7.70 44.39
C ASN A 190 7.40 -8.70 43.92
N VAL A 191 7.62 -8.79 42.60
CA VAL A 191 8.67 -9.61 42.00
C VAL A 191 9.64 -8.73 41.21
N ARG A 192 10.81 -9.28 40.90
CA ARG A 192 11.78 -8.59 40.04
C ARG A 192 11.65 -9.05 38.60
N LEU A 193 11.65 -8.09 37.67
CA LEU A 193 11.67 -8.41 36.23
C LEU A 193 13.04 -8.97 35.86
N GLY A 194 13.02 -10.16 35.26
CA GLY A 194 14.21 -10.82 34.72
C GLY A 194 14.46 -10.48 33.24
N PRO A 195 15.42 -11.15 32.60
CA PRO A 195 15.72 -10.97 31.19
C PRO A 195 14.57 -11.39 30.28
N VAL A 196 14.63 -10.90 29.04
CA VAL A 196 13.76 -11.33 27.96
C VAL A 196 14.01 -12.80 27.64
N VAL A 197 12.96 -13.61 27.64
CA VAL A 197 12.99 -15.03 27.27
C VAL A 197 12.68 -15.19 25.78
N ARG A 198 11.70 -14.42 25.28
CA ARG A 198 11.24 -14.50 23.90
C ARG A 198 10.58 -13.21 23.45
N ILE A 199 10.78 -12.86 22.19
CA ILE A 199 10.04 -11.83 21.49
C ILE A 199 9.35 -12.50 20.31
N GLN A 200 8.06 -12.22 20.10
CA GLN A 200 7.26 -12.73 19.00
C GLN A 200 6.53 -11.57 18.32
N MET A 201 6.69 -11.47 17.02
CA MET A 201 5.84 -10.62 16.19
C MET A 201 4.72 -11.49 15.61
N PRO A 202 3.45 -11.04 15.64
CA PRO A 202 2.37 -11.73 14.95
C PRO A 202 2.71 -11.88 13.47
N SER A 203 2.43 -13.04 12.89
CA SER A 203 2.73 -13.34 11.48
C SER A 203 2.02 -12.42 10.48
N SER A 204 0.94 -11.77 10.89
CA SER A 204 0.23 -10.74 10.11
C SER A 204 0.95 -9.38 10.07
N TYR A 205 2.05 -9.20 10.84
CA TYR A 205 2.86 -7.98 10.88
C TYR A 205 4.27 -8.21 10.30
N ALA A 206 4.49 -9.29 9.58
CA ALA A 206 5.76 -9.56 8.89
C ALA A 206 6.05 -8.56 7.75
N ASP A 207 5.00 -7.92 7.21
CA ASP A 207 5.12 -6.68 6.45
C ASP A 207 4.60 -5.55 7.35
N PRO A 208 5.40 -4.52 7.66
CA PRO A 208 4.85 -3.30 8.21
C PRO A 208 3.83 -2.78 7.20
N GLU A 209 2.56 -2.91 7.54
CA GLU A 209 1.48 -2.28 6.79
C GLU A 209 1.74 -0.78 6.89
N LEU A 210 2.42 -0.26 5.88
CA LEU A 210 2.48 1.16 5.64
C LEU A 210 1.05 1.53 5.26
N ASP A 211 0.28 1.98 6.24
CA ASP A 211 -1.00 2.62 5.99
C ASP A 211 -0.69 3.88 5.16
N VAL A 212 -0.60 3.67 3.86
CA VAL A 212 -0.65 4.76 2.91
C VAL A 212 -2.08 5.26 3.00
N ALA A 213 -2.28 6.29 3.79
CA ALA A 213 -3.57 6.97 3.85
C ALA A 213 -3.85 7.50 2.43
N VAL A 214 -4.57 6.69 1.64
CA VAL A 214 -5.20 7.16 0.43
C VAL A 214 -6.27 8.13 0.91
N ALA A 215 -5.95 9.42 0.87
CA ALA A 215 -6.97 10.44 1.09
C ALA A 215 -7.98 10.28 -0.05
N ASP A 216 -9.17 9.82 0.29
CA ASP A 216 -10.33 9.91 -0.57
C ASP A 216 -10.53 11.40 -0.90
N ALA A 217 -9.95 11.83 -2.01
CA ALA A 217 -10.22 13.12 -2.58
C ALA A 217 -11.65 13.05 -3.13
N ALA A 218 -12.58 13.64 -2.39
CA ALA A 218 -13.96 13.80 -2.85
C ALA A 218 -13.93 14.46 -4.25
N ALA A 219 -14.35 13.69 -5.25
CA ALA A 219 -14.53 14.18 -6.60
C ALA A 219 -15.56 15.32 -6.60
N SER A 220 -15.08 16.53 -6.81
CA SER A 220 -15.97 17.66 -7.10
C SER A 220 -16.37 17.58 -8.57
N ASP A 221 -17.67 17.39 -8.82
CA ASP A 221 -18.30 17.50 -10.14
C ASP A 221 -18.04 18.92 -10.71
N ALA A 222 -16.98 19.04 -11.49
CA ALA A 222 -16.75 20.23 -12.29
C ALA A 222 -17.34 20.02 -13.68
N ALA A 223 -18.47 20.66 -13.93
CA ALA A 223 -19.11 20.71 -15.23
C ALA A 223 -18.13 21.22 -16.31
N ALA A 224 -18.06 20.50 -17.43
CA ALA A 224 -17.22 20.84 -18.57
C ALA A 224 -17.58 22.22 -19.12
N ALA A 225 -16.68 23.19 -18.94
CA ALA A 225 -16.77 24.51 -19.55
C ALA A 225 -16.21 24.49 -20.98
N PRO A 226 -16.72 25.34 -21.91
CA PRO A 226 -16.26 25.36 -23.29
C PRO A 226 -14.81 25.84 -23.40
N LEU A 227 -14.11 25.27 -24.37
CA LEU A 227 -12.69 25.51 -24.71
C LEU A 227 -12.42 26.98 -25.09
N LEU A 228 -12.28 27.86 -24.12
CA LEU A 228 -11.62 29.16 -24.25
C LEU A 228 -10.13 28.98 -23.94
N ALA A 229 -9.32 29.88 -24.50
CA ALA A 229 -7.83 29.86 -24.39
C ALA A 229 -7.39 29.41 -22.98
N ARG A 230 -6.63 28.30 -22.94
CA ARG A 230 -6.28 27.62 -21.70
C ARG A 230 -5.38 28.52 -20.85
N PRO A 231 -5.75 28.87 -19.62
CA PRO A 231 -4.89 29.61 -18.72
C PRO A 231 -3.64 28.76 -18.39
N PRO A 232 -2.51 29.41 -18.04
CA PRO A 232 -1.34 28.67 -17.57
C PRO A 232 -1.71 27.79 -16.38
N ALA A 233 -1.00 26.65 -16.21
CA ALA A 233 -1.24 25.72 -15.10
C ALA A 233 -1.26 26.48 -13.78
N ALA A 234 -2.32 26.30 -13.00
CA ALA A 234 -2.41 26.88 -11.67
C ALA A 234 -1.38 26.20 -10.76
N THR A 235 -0.66 26.98 -9.97
CA THR A 235 0.17 26.42 -8.90
C THR A 235 -0.74 25.91 -7.79
N ILE A 236 -0.72 24.61 -7.54
CA ILE A 236 -1.49 23.98 -6.49
C ILE A 236 -0.52 23.56 -5.40
N ASP A 237 -0.60 24.24 -4.26
CA ASP A 237 0.18 23.88 -3.07
C ASP A 237 -0.61 22.87 -2.25
N ILE A 238 -0.03 21.68 -2.05
CA ILE A 238 -0.62 20.60 -1.27
C ILE A 238 0.22 20.33 -0.04
N THR A 239 -0.44 19.99 1.05
CA THR A 239 0.20 19.51 2.27
C THR A 239 -0.02 18.01 2.38
N PRO A 240 0.98 17.17 2.02
CA PRO A 240 0.84 15.73 2.11
C PRO A 240 0.58 15.28 3.55
N PRO A 241 -0.25 14.25 3.76
CA PRO A 241 -0.40 13.65 5.08
C PRO A 241 0.89 12.96 5.51
N PRO A 242 1.17 12.84 6.83
CA PRO A 242 2.30 12.07 7.30
C PRO A 242 2.10 10.58 6.99
N VAL A 243 3.20 9.92 6.64
CA VAL A 243 3.26 8.45 6.52
C VAL A 243 3.42 7.88 7.92
N LYS A 244 2.64 6.85 8.25
CA LYS A 244 2.63 6.20 9.56
C LYS A 244 3.13 4.77 9.46
N ALA A 245 3.83 4.33 10.49
CA ALA A 245 4.20 2.94 10.70
C ALA A 245 3.75 2.53 12.09
N ALA A 246 3.19 1.32 12.22
CA ALA A 246 2.81 0.75 13.49
C ALA A 246 3.51 -0.60 13.68
N ALA A 247 3.91 -0.90 14.90
CA ALA A 247 4.47 -2.18 15.28
C ALA A 247 3.74 -2.75 16.50
N ARG A 248 3.52 -4.04 16.51
CA ARG A 248 2.99 -4.77 17.66
C ARG A 248 3.77 -6.06 17.85
N LEU A 249 4.13 -6.34 19.12
CA LEU A 249 4.88 -7.54 19.46
C LEU A 249 4.48 -8.04 20.85
N SER A 250 4.75 -9.31 21.08
CA SER A 250 4.60 -9.93 22.40
C SER A 250 5.99 -10.24 22.95
N VAL A 251 6.22 -9.88 24.21
CA VAL A 251 7.48 -10.14 24.92
C VAL A 251 7.22 -10.97 26.16
N ILE A 252 8.02 -11.98 26.33
CA ILE A 252 8.02 -12.86 27.50
C ILE A 252 9.28 -12.57 28.29
N TYR A 253 9.09 -12.17 29.55
CA TYR A 253 10.16 -11.96 30.53
C TYR A 253 10.15 -13.05 31.58
N SER A 254 11.32 -13.47 32.04
CA SER A 254 11.41 -14.28 33.25
C SER A 254 11.15 -13.44 34.50
N VAL A 255 10.74 -14.09 35.57
CA VAL A 255 10.53 -13.46 36.88
C VAL A 255 11.64 -13.95 37.81
N LEU A 256 12.25 -13.02 38.51
CA LEU A 256 13.24 -13.28 39.56
C LEU A 256 12.59 -13.12 40.93
N PRO A 257 12.89 -14.02 41.88
CA PRO A 257 12.40 -13.95 43.26
C PRO A 257 12.89 -12.71 44.00
#